data_16de445bbf7038695d804b729e8d60d8
#
_entry.id   16de445bbf7038695d804b729e8d60d8
#
_cell.length_a   1.000
_cell.length_b   1.000
_cell.length_c   1.000
_cell.angle_alpha   90.00
_cell.angle_beta   90.00
_cell.angle_gamma   90.00
#
_symmetry.space_group_name_H-M   'P 1'
#
loop_
_entity.id
_entity.type
_entity.pdbx_description
1 polymer ?
#
loop_
_entity_poly.entity_id
_entity_poly.type
_entity_poly.pdbx_seq_one_letter_code
_entity_poly.pdbx_strand_id
1 'polypeptide(L)'
;FSITVNLENTNDQNICICFRGKDVQKIYTVNVKKIKRENTGLYQQMKLLSLKNRQKNQEYIKKNGIGRFIRYVRNSQLKDGDQDYEDWLKDHVAFRKELKRQRNAVFSYSPLISIVMVVTDTDEQRLKSVIDAYTEQTYGNWQLCLADACEGEETGEFLRKKYKKETRLSYKKVTENNGISGNLNASLKLAMGEYVLFAGQEIIPEPDQ
;
A
#
# COMPACT_ATOMS: atom_id res chain seq x y z
N PHE A 1 -15.41 -24.30 -6.18
CA PHE A 1 -15.38 -24.41 -4.72
C PHE A 1 -16.57 -23.67 -4.14
N SER A 2 -17.39 -24.35 -3.35
CA SER A 2 -18.43 -23.69 -2.56
C SER A 2 -18.07 -23.83 -1.08
N ILE A 3 -18.22 -22.74 -0.34
CA ILE A 3 -18.10 -22.73 1.12
C ILE A 3 -19.49 -22.56 1.68
N THR A 4 -19.97 -23.57 2.41
CA THR A 4 -21.27 -23.47 3.11
C THR A 4 -21.00 -23.43 4.59
N VAL A 5 -21.45 -22.37 5.25
CA VAL A 5 -21.42 -22.25 6.70
C VAL A 5 -22.82 -22.56 7.19
N ASN A 6 -23.02 -23.69 7.84
CA ASN A 6 -24.28 -24.02 8.49
C ASN A 6 -24.26 -23.49 9.92
N LEU A 7 -25.14 -22.56 10.19
CA LEU A 7 -25.41 -22.01 11.53
C LEU A 7 -26.66 -22.70 12.13
N GLU A 8 -26.71 -24.01 12.03
CA GLU A 8 -27.83 -24.74 12.68
C GLU A 8 -27.52 -24.92 14.16
N ASN A 9 -28.41 -24.35 14.95
CA ASN A 9 -28.62 -24.50 16.38
C ASN A 9 -27.77 -23.64 17.33
N THR A 10 -28.44 -22.63 17.87
CA THR A 10 -27.91 -21.62 18.78
C THR A 10 -27.50 -22.14 20.17
N ASN A 11 -27.66 -23.42 20.47
CA ASN A 11 -27.20 -24.04 21.71
C ASN A 11 -25.88 -24.81 21.59
N ASP A 12 -25.39 -25.10 20.40
CA ASP A 12 -24.13 -25.76 20.21
C ASP A 12 -23.00 -24.76 20.04
N GLN A 13 -21.98 -24.88 20.90
CA GLN A 13 -20.81 -24.02 20.94
C GLN A 13 -19.82 -24.29 19.79
N ASN A 14 -20.25 -24.99 18.76
CA ASN A 14 -19.43 -25.41 17.64
C ASN A 14 -20.02 -24.93 16.32
N ILE A 15 -19.17 -24.31 15.48
CA ILE A 15 -19.49 -23.99 14.10
C ILE A 15 -18.82 -25.03 13.20
N CYS A 16 -19.60 -25.66 12.33
CA CYS A 16 -19.08 -26.57 11.30
C CYS A 16 -18.89 -25.83 9.99
N ILE A 17 -17.66 -25.77 9.50
CA ILE A 17 -17.32 -25.20 8.20
C ILE A 17 -17.08 -26.36 7.24
N CYS A 18 -17.93 -26.49 6.24
CA CYS A 18 -17.85 -27.55 5.23
C CYS A 18 -17.26 -26.98 3.93
N PHE A 19 -16.12 -27.53 3.51
CA PHE A 19 -15.51 -27.25 2.21
C PHE A 19 -15.88 -28.38 1.26
N ARG A 20 -16.63 -28.08 0.19
CA ARG A 20 -17.04 -29.04 -0.81
C ARG A 20 -16.34 -28.74 -2.14
N GLY A 21 -15.48 -29.66 -2.59
CA GLY A 21 -14.86 -29.69 -3.92
C GLY A 21 -15.46 -30.83 -4.77
N LYS A 22 -15.01 -30.99 -6.02
CA LYS A 22 -15.49 -32.07 -6.91
C LYS A 22 -15.31 -33.48 -6.32
N ASP A 23 -14.20 -33.70 -5.62
CA ASP A 23 -13.83 -35.04 -5.12
C ASP A 23 -13.45 -35.08 -3.64
N VAL A 24 -13.55 -33.96 -2.93
CA VAL A 24 -13.14 -33.87 -1.50
C VAL A 24 -14.14 -33.04 -0.72
N GLN A 25 -14.65 -33.63 0.37
CA GLN A 25 -15.40 -32.91 1.39
C GLN A 25 -14.58 -32.90 2.68
N LYS A 26 -14.20 -31.71 3.16
CA LYS A 26 -13.57 -31.53 4.45
C LYS A 26 -14.46 -30.71 5.37
N ILE A 27 -14.70 -31.24 6.57
CA ILE A 27 -15.50 -30.60 7.61
C ILE A 27 -14.57 -30.21 8.72
N TYR A 28 -14.59 -28.93 9.09
CA TYR A 28 -13.87 -28.38 10.24
C TYR A 28 -14.88 -27.94 11.30
N THR A 29 -14.74 -28.48 12.48
CA THR A 29 -15.56 -28.08 13.64
C THR A 29 -14.77 -27.07 14.48
N VAL A 30 -15.30 -25.87 14.65
CA VAL A 30 -14.66 -24.80 15.39
C VAL A 30 -15.49 -24.47 16.60
N ASN A 31 -14.90 -24.56 17.79
CA ASN A 31 -15.57 -24.24 19.03
C ASN A 31 -15.64 -22.74 19.28
N VAL A 32 -16.85 -22.18 19.33
CA VAL A 32 -17.08 -20.73 19.46
C VAL A 32 -16.57 -20.17 20.79
N LYS A 33 -16.63 -20.96 21.86
CA LYS A 33 -16.06 -20.53 23.18
C LYS A 33 -14.55 -20.42 23.10
N LYS A 34 -13.89 -21.28 22.33
CA LYS A 34 -12.46 -21.22 22.12
C LYS A 34 -12.06 -19.98 21.31
N ILE A 35 -12.84 -19.64 20.26
CA ILE A 35 -12.65 -18.40 19.50
C ILE A 35 -12.86 -17.17 20.40
N LYS A 36 -13.93 -17.13 21.19
CA LYS A 36 -14.18 -16.01 22.11
C LYS A 36 -13.07 -15.86 23.16
N ARG A 37 -12.52 -16.97 23.69
CA ARG A 37 -11.38 -16.92 24.60
C ARG A 37 -10.09 -16.46 23.94
N GLU A 38 -9.84 -16.88 22.70
CA GLU A 38 -8.64 -16.49 21.96
C GLU A 38 -8.68 -15.02 21.54
N ASN A 39 -9.87 -14.42 21.45
CA ASN A 39 -10.10 -13.02 21.08
C ASN A 39 -10.25 -12.07 22.29
N THR A 40 -10.14 -12.53 23.52
CA THR A 40 -10.06 -11.63 24.67
C THR A 40 -8.67 -11.00 24.73
N GLY A 41 -8.57 -9.67 24.78
CA GLY A 41 -7.32 -8.92 24.73
C GLY A 41 -6.25 -9.40 25.73
N LEU A 42 -6.68 -9.77 26.95
CA LEU A 42 -5.81 -10.36 27.97
C LEU A 42 -5.21 -11.69 27.54
N TYR A 43 -5.98 -12.57 26.88
CA TYR A 43 -5.50 -13.86 26.41
C TYR A 43 -4.48 -13.71 25.26
N GLN A 44 -4.73 -12.79 24.36
CA GLN A 44 -3.78 -12.49 23.27
C GLN A 44 -2.48 -11.89 23.81
N GLN A 45 -2.53 -11.00 24.81
CA GLN A 45 -1.33 -10.49 25.47
C GLN A 45 -0.55 -11.61 26.17
N MET A 46 -1.22 -12.48 26.92
CA MET A 46 -0.58 -13.63 27.56
C MET A 46 0.03 -14.59 26.53
N LYS A 47 -0.64 -14.80 25.38
CA LYS A 47 -0.14 -15.62 24.28
C LYS A 47 1.10 -14.99 23.61
N LEU A 48 1.08 -13.67 23.40
CA LEU A 48 2.23 -12.93 22.84
C LEU A 48 3.44 -12.96 23.79
N LEU A 49 3.20 -12.83 25.09
CA LEU A 49 4.24 -12.86 26.12
C LEU A 49 4.64 -14.28 26.56
N SER A 50 3.97 -15.30 26.04
CA SER A 50 4.22 -16.70 26.41
C SER A 50 5.65 -17.15 26.04
N LEU A 51 6.18 -18.09 26.83
CA LEU A 51 7.49 -18.69 26.59
C LEU A 51 7.63 -19.31 25.18
N LYS A 52 6.52 -19.83 24.60
CA LYS A 52 6.49 -20.37 23.23
C LYS A 52 6.82 -19.33 22.15
N ASN A 53 6.51 -18.05 22.39
CA ASN A 53 6.77 -16.96 21.46
C ASN A 53 8.03 -16.16 21.79
N ARG A 54 8.79 -16.59 22.82
CA ARG A 54 9.97 -15.84 23.29
C ARG A 54 11.01 -15.58 22.19
N GLN A 55 11.30 -16.56 21.37
CA GLN A 55 12.24 -16.42 20.26
C GLN A 55 11.71 -15.44 19.20
N LYS A 56 10.44 -15.61 18.78
CA LYS A 56 9.79 -14.70 17.83
C LYS A 56 9.73 -13.27 18.35
N ASN A 57 9.42 -13.10 19.63
CA ASN A 57 9.39 -11.80 20.27
C ASN A 57 10.78 -11.15 20.33
N GLN A 58 11.83 -11.93 20.63
CA GLN A 58 13.20 -11.43 20.61
C GLN A 58 13.66 -11.05 19.21
N GLU A 59 13.32 -11.83 18.18
CA GLU A 59 13.61 -11.50 16.79
C GLU A 59 12.87 -10.24 16.34
N TYR A 60 11.58 -10.12 16.69
CA TYR A 60 10.80 -8.93 16.42
C TYR A 60 11.39 -7.69 17.09
N ILE A 61 11.79 -7.79 18.38
CA ILE A 61 12.42 -6.70 19.13
C ILE A 61 13.76 -6.33 18.51
N LYS A 62 14.60 -7.29 18.13
CA LYS A 62 15.88 -7.04 17.45
C LYS A 62 15.69 -6.32 16.12
N LYS A 63 14.67 -6.71 15.34
CA LYS A 63 14.39 -6.15 14.01
C LYS A 63 13.72 -4.78 14.10
N ASN A 64 12.76 -4.61 14.99
CA ASN A 64 11.84 -3.47 15.00
C ASN A 64 11.99 -2.55 16.24
N GLY A 65 12.73 -2.99 17.25
CA GLY A 65 12.92 -2.27 18.51
C GLY A 65 11.83 -2.53 19.55
N ILE A 66 12.17 -2.32 20.82
CA ILE A 66 11.29 -2.60 21.98
C ILE A 66 10.05 -1.70 21.99
N GLY A 67 10.17 -0.45 21.52
CA GLY A 67 9.04 0.48 21.47
C GLY A 67 7.92 0.02 20.54
N ARG A 68 8.27 -0.57 19.38
CA ARG A 68 7.30 -1.17 18.47
C ARG A 68 6.66 -2.43 19.06
N PHE A 69 7.45 -3.26 19.73
CA PHE A 69 6.93 -4.45 20.38
C PHE A 69 5.90 -4.10 21.46
N ILE A 70 6.18 -3.10 22.31
CA ILE A 70 5.23 -2.63 23.34
C ILE A 70 3.95 -2.10 22.67
N ARG A 71 4.07 -1.34 21.58
CA ARG A 71 2.92 -0.85 20.82
C ARG A 71 2.12 -1.99 20.21
N TYR A 72 2.77 -2.95 19.58
CA TYR A 72 2.15 -4.15 19.02
C TYR A 72 1.34 -4.93 20.08
N VAL A 73 1.93 -5.17 21.27
CA VAL A 73 1.25 -5.84 22.38
C VAL A 73 0.05 -5.02 22.89
N ARG A 74 0.17 -3.70 22.97
CA ARG A 74 -0.91 -2.81 23.42
C ARG A 74 -2.05 -2.74 22.40
N ASN A 75 -1.74 -2.63 21.12
CA ASN A 75 -2.72 -2.48 20.05
C ASN A 75 -3.45 -3.79 19.71
N SER A 76 -2.89 -4.94 20.09
CA SER A 76 -3.60 -6.23 19.96
C SER A 76 -4.91 -6.30 20.77
N GLN A 77 -5.24 -5.26 21.56
CA GLN A 77 -6.47 -5.15 22.32
C GLN A 77 -7.59 -4.35 21.65
N LEU A 78 -7.25 -3.51 20.65
CA LEU A 78 -8.21 -2.61 20.02
C LEU A 78 -8.73 -3.24 18.74
N LYS A 79 -9.93 -3.80 18.79
CA LYS A 79 -10.64 -4.34 17.63
C LYS A 79 -11.87 -3.49 17.34
N ASP A 80 -11.64 -2.40 16.62
CA ASP A 80 -12.63 -1.81 15.72
C ASP A 80 -11.93 -1.64 14.36
N GLY A 81 -12.57 -2.08 13.26
CA GLY A 81 -11.91 -2.32 11.96
C GLY A 81 -11.15 -1.11 11.37
N ASP A 82 -11.59 0.12 11.63
CA ASP A 82 -10.90 1.32 11.14
C ASP A 82 -9.62 1.62 11.94
N GLN A 83 -9.61 1.30 13.23
CA GLN A 83 -8.45 1.46 14.10
C GLN A 83 -7.35 0.44 13.81
N ASP A 84 -7.71 -0.75 13.35
CA ASP A 84 -6.77 -1.80 12.95
C ASP A 84 -5.92 -1.37 11.72
N TYR A 85 -6.51 -0.63 10.77
CA TYR A 85 -5.78 -0.12 9.59
C TYR A 85 -4.80 0.99 9.96
N GLU A 86 -5.22 1.97 10.74
CA GLU A 86 -4.38 3.07 11.21
C GLU A 86 -3.18 2.58 12.03
N ASP A 87 -3.39 1.58 12.87
CA ASP A 87 -2.34 0.99 13.68
C ASP A 87 -1.40 0.10 12.85
N TRP A 88 -1.96 -0.64 11.88
CA TRP A 88 -1.17 -1.38 10.90
C TRP A 88 -0.29 -0.42 10.08
N LEU A 89 -0.86 0.69 9.60
CA LEU A 89 -0.15 1.68 8.82
C LEU A 89 1.04 2.27 9.60
N LYS A 90 0.84 2.65 10.87
CA LYS A 90 1.91 3.16 11.75
C LYS A 90 3.07 2.17 11.93
N ASP A 91 2.77 0.88 11.90
CA ASP A 91 3.79 -0.16 12.06
C ASP A 91 4.48 -0.54 10.74
N HIS A 92 3.87 -0.23 9.59
CA HIS A 92 4.36 -0.59 8.25
C HIS A 92 4.94 0.58 7.47
N VAL A 93 4.67 1.84 7.87
CA VAL A 93 5.34 3.00 7.26
C VAL A 93 6.83 2.98 7.59
N ALA A 94 7.65 3.12 6.57
CA ALA A 94 9.10 3.14 6.72
C ALA A 94 9.56 4.38 7.50
N PHE A 95 10.40 4.18 8.53
CA PHE A 95 10.97 5.30 9.28
C PHE A 95 12.11 5.97 8.51
N ARG A 96 12.45 7.20 8.89
CA ARG A 96 13.56 7.98 8.32
C ARG A 96 14.85 7.16 8.13
N LYS A 97 15.21 6.32 9.11
CA LYS A 97 16.41 5.48 9.04
C LYS A 97 16.30 4.41 7.96
N GLU A 98 15.12 3.81 7.83
CA GLU A 98 14.83 2.82 6.81
C GLU A 98 14.79 3.44 5.41
N LEU A 99 14.07 4.56 5.24
CA LEU A 99 14.04 5.31 3.98
C LEU A 99 15.45 5.74 3.54
N LYS A 100 16.31 6.15 4.50
CA LYS A 100 17.71 6.48 4.19
C LYS A 100 18.50 5.23 3.74
N ARG A 101 18.24 4.08 4.35
CA ARG A 101 18.86 2.81 3.95
C ARG A 101 18.43 2.41 2.53
N GLN A 102 17.14 2.52 2.25
CA GLN A 102 16.57 2.22 0.93
C GLN A 102 17.15 3.14 -0.16
N ARG A 103 17.25 4.45 0.08
CA ARG A 103 17.85 5.41 -0.87
C ARG A 103 19.33 5.11 -1.18
N ASN A 104 20.05 4.52 -0.24
CA ASN A 104 21.45 4.16 -0.39
C ASN A 104 21.63 2.70 -0.83
N ALA A 105 20.56 1.96 -1.08
CA ALA A 105 20.64 0.58 -1.53
C ALA A 105 21.18 0.53 -2.98
N VAL A 106 22.15 -0.35 -3.19
CA VAL A 106 22.69 -0.62 -4.52
C VAL A 106 22.08 -1.91 -5.02
N PHE A 107 21.40 -1.84 -6.16
CA PHE A 107 20.79 -2.98 -6.81
C PHE A 107 21.66 -3.45 -7.97
N SER A 108 21.78 -4.76 -8.15
CA SER A 108 22.48 -5.36 -9.28
C SER A 108 21.72 -5.13 -10.61
N TYR A 109 20.42 -4.93 -10.51
CA TYR A 109 19.53 -4.58 -11.61
C TYR A 109 18.63 -3.44 -11.15
N SER A 110 18.58 -2.37 -11.92
CA SER A 110 17.88 -1.13 -11.57
C SER A 110 17.13 -0.60 -12.79
N PRO A 111 16.00 -1.23 -13.14
CA PRO A 111 15.24 -0.86 -14.35
C PRO A 111 14.66 0.54 -14.26
N LEU A 112 14.55 1.23 -15.38
CA LEU A 112 13.79 2.47 -15.44
C LEU A 112 12.29 2.17 -15.38
N ILE A 113 11.58 2.81 -14.45
CA ILE A 113 10.13 2.71 -14.29
C ILE A 113 9.50 3.99 -14.84
N SER A 114 8.65 3.87 -15.86
CA SER A 114 7.87 5.00 -16.36
C SER A 114 6.53 5.06 -15.67
N ILE A 115 6.27 6.14 -14.94
CA ILE A 115 5.01 6.44 -14.27
C ILE A 115 4.16 7.24 -15.25
N VAL A 116 3.04 6.68 -15.68
CA VAL A 116 2.15 7.26 -16.70
C VAL A 116 0.95 7.85 -16.01
N MET A 117 0.72 9.14 -16.21
CA MET A 117 -0.34 9.91 -15.55
C MET A 117 -1.03 10.86 -16.53
N VAL A 118 -2.34 10.99 -16.37
CA VAL A 118 -3.14 12.01 -17.05
C VAL A 118 -3.57 13.05 -16.02
N VAL A 119 -3.40 14.31 -16.36
CA VAL A 119 -3.92 15.45 -15.60
C VAL A 119 -5.17 15.96 -16.31
N THR A 120 -6.28 15.97 -15.58
CA THR A 120 -7.61 16.43 -16.08
C THR A 120 -8.17 17.60 -15.29
N ASP A 121 -7.48 18.01 -14.24
CA ASP A 121 -7.86 19.06 -13.34
C ASP A 121 -6.65 19.98 -13.06
N THR A 122 -6.87 21.29 -13.00
CA THR A 122 -5.86 22.32 -12.78
C THR A 122 -5.54 22.61 -11.31
N ASP A 123 -5.87 21.71 -10.38
CA ASP A 123 -5.47 21.88 -8.97
C ASP A 123 -3.93 21.77 -8.83
N GLU A 124 -3.26 22.90 -8.95
CA GLU A 124 -1.80 23.00 -8.84
C GLU A 124 -1.27 22.48 -7.50
N GLN A 125 -2.01 22.66 -6.40
CA GLN A 125 -1.56 22.22 -5.09
C GLN A 125 -1.59 20.70 -4.96
N ARG A 126 -2.62 20.09 -5.50
CA ARG A 126 -2.74 18.62 -5.56
C ARG A 126 -1.67 18.04 -6.47
N LEU A 127 -1.54 18.56 -7.68
CA LEU A 127 -0.54 18.13 -8.64
C LEU A 127 0.88 18.27 -8.05
N LYS A 128 1.15 19.38 -7.35
CA LYS A 128 2.40 19.57 -6.61
C LYS A 128 2.63 18.46 -5.60
N SER A 129 1.64 18.16 -4.77
CA SER A 129 1.77 17.13 -3.72
C SER A 129 2.09 15.76 -4.31
N VAL A 130 1.46 15.40 -5.42
CA VAL A 130 1.71 14.14 -6.12
C VAL A 130 3.12 14.10 -6.72
N ILE A 131 3.54 15.14 -7.42
CA ILE A 131 4.88 15.19 -8.04
C ILE A 131 5.98 15.19 -6.96
N ASP A 132 5.80 15.98 -5.89
CA ASP A 132 6.74 16.01 -4.78
C ASP A 132 6.89 14.60 -4.14
N ALA A 133 5.78 13.87 -3.96
CA ALA A 133 5.81 12.51 -3.43
C ALA A 133 6.59 11.53 -4.32
N TYR A 134 6.50 11.67 -5.65
CA TYR A 134 7.36 10.91 -6.56
C TYR A 134 8.83 11.35 -6.49
N THR A 135 9.12 12.63 -6.31
CA THR A 135 10.53 13.08 -6.14
C THR A 135 11.15 12.58 -4.84
N GLU A 136 10.33 12.29 -3.83
CA GLU A 136 10.74 11.75 -2.53
C GLU A 136 10.89 10.22 -2.49
N GLN A 137 10.57 9.52 -3.58
CA GLN A 137 10.72 8.07 -3.65
C GLN A 137 12.14 7.61 -3.32
N THR A 138 12.24 6.48 -2.61
CA THR A 138 13.53 5.88 -2.25
C THR A 138 14.21 5.22 -3.44
N TYR A 139 13.44 4.69 -4.39
CA TYR A 139 13.96 4.24 -5.68
C TYR A 139 14.11 5.41 -6.63
N GLY A 140 15.32 5.65 -7.12
CA GLY A 140 15.64 6.86 -7.89
C GLY A 140 15.50 6.74 -9.41
N ASN A 141 15.46 5.52 -9.95
CA ASN A 141 15.46 5.30 -11.42
C ASN A 141 14.03 5.20 -11.96
N TRP A 142 13.34 6.32 -11.95
CA TRP A 142 11.98 6.46 -12.49
C TRP A 142 11.87 7.68 -13.39
N GLN A 143 10.84 7.70 -14.21
CA GLN A 143 10.42 8.79 -15.08
C GLN A 143 8.94 9.04 -14.87
N LEU A 144 8.51 10.31 -14.72
CA LEU A 144 7.10 10.70 -14.66
C LEU A 144 6.67 11.28 -16.00
N CYS A 145 5.76 10.60 -16.68
CA CYS A 145 5.19 10.95 -17.96
C CYS A 145 3.80 11.58 -17.73
N LEU A 146 3.64 12.86 -18.00
CA LEU A 146 2.40 13.60 -17.81
C LEU A 146 1.75 13.95 -19.15
N ALA A 147 0.53 13.49 -19.36
CA ALA A 147 -0.35 13.99 -20.41
C ALA A 147 -1.36 14.98 -19.80
N ASP A 148 -1.33 16.20 -20.23
CA ASP A 148 -2.20 17.26 -19.75
C ASP A 148 -3.42 17.39 -20.68
N ALA A 149 -4.58 16.98 -20.18
CA ALA A 149 -5.88 17.06 -20.84
C ALA A 149 -6.77 18.19 -20.27
N CYS A 150 -6.21 19.08 -19.45
CA CYS A 150 -6.92 20.24 -18.96
C CYS A 150 -7.20 21.26 -20.07
N GLU A 151 -8.14 22.14 -19.86
CA GLU A 151 -8.27 23.35 -20.67
C GLU A 151 -7.19 24.36 -20.26
N GLY A 152 -6.69 25.15 -21.23
CA GLY A 152 -5.67 26.19 -20.96
C GLY A 152 -4.23 25.66 -20.86
N GLU A 153 -3.30 26.55 -20.49
CA GLU A 153 -1.85 26.29 -20.44
C GLU A 153 -1.29 26.31 -19.00
N GLU A 154 -2.15 26.51 -18.01
CA GLU A 154 -1.77 26.76 -16.61
C GLU A 154 -0.94 25.61 -16.04
N THR A 155 -1.34 24.38 -16.31
CA THR A 155 -0.60 23.17 -15.88
C THR A 155 0.82 23.15 -16.44
N GLY A 156 0.97 23.45 -17.75
CA GLY A 156 2.27 23.49 -18.40
C GLY A 156 3.17 24.62 -17.87
N GLU A 157 2.59 25.80 -17.61
CA GLU A 157 3.31 26.92 -17.01
C GLU A 157 3.76 26.62 -15.58
N PHE A 158 2.87 26.07 -14.77
CA PHE A 158 3.18 25.60 -13.41
C PHE A 158 4.35 24.62 -13.41
N LEU A 159 4.32 23.59 -14.26
CA LEU A 159 5.37 22.58 -14.34
C LEU A 159 6.71 23.20 -14.78
N ARG A 160 6.71 24.04 -15.80
CA ARG A 160 7.93 24.75 -16.29
C ARG A 160 8.54 25.65 -15.21
N LYS A 161 7.70 26.34 -14.42
CA LYS A 161 8.15 27.22 -13.35
C LYS A 161 8.68 26.45 -12.14
N LYS A 162 7.95 25.43 -11.71
CA LYS A 162 8.21 24.74 -10.46
C LYS A 162 9.27 23.63 -10.57
N TYR A 163 9.19 22.84 -11.65
CA TYR A 163 9.98 21.62 -11.85
C TYR A 163 11.01 21.74 -12.99
N LYS A 164 11.44 22.95 -13.33
CA LYS A 164 12.44 23.20 -14.38
C LYS A 164 13.72 22.35 -14.27
N LYS A 165 14.11 21.99 -13.03
CA LYS A 165 15.33 21.22 -12.75
C LYS A 165 15.09 19.71 -12.63
N GLU A 166 13.84 19.28 -12.64
CA GLU A 166 13.50 17.85 -12.52
C GLU A 166 13.52 17.20 -13.92
N THR A 167 14.63 16.56 -14.22
CA THR A 167 14.88 15.96 -15.54
C THR A 167 14.11 14.65 -15.77
N ARG A 168 13.55 14.06 -14.71
CA ARG A 168 12.75 12.82 -14.80
C ARG A 168 11.30 13.09 -15.17
N LEU A 169 10.89 14.36 -15.30
CA LEU A 169 9.54 14.74 -15.66
C LEU A 169 9.44 15.01 -17.16
N SER A 170 8.58 14.26 -17.83
CA SER A 170 8.22 14.41 -19.24
C SER A 170 6.78 14.89 -19.35
N TYR A 171 6.54 15.95 -20.09
CA TYR A 171 5.22 16.60 -20.20
C TYR A 171 4.77 16.69 -21.64
N LYS A 172 3.47 16.45 -21.86
CA LYS A 172 2.83 16.66 -23.15
C LYS A 172 1.43 17.21 -22.96
N LYS A 173 1.13 18.34 -23.62
CA LYS A 173 -0.22 18.85 -23.78
C LYS A 173 -1.00 17.97 -24.74
N VAL A 174 -2.20 17.56 -24.36
CA VAL A 174 -3.14 16.84 -25.22
C VAL A 174 -4.04 17.86 -25.91
N THR A 175 -3.97 17.93 -27.22
CA THR A 175 -4.74 18.90 -28.02
C THR A 175 -6.18 18.46 -28.27
N GLU A 176 -6.41 17.14 -28.30
CA GLU A 176 -7.73 16.54 -28.47
C GLU A 176 -7.99 15.58 -27.32
N ASN A 177 -9.07 15.79 -26.59
CA ASN A 177 -9.47 14.92 -25.50
C ASN A 177 -10.08 13.63 -26.08
N ASN A 178 -9.26 12.59 -26.14
CA ASN A 178 -9.66 11.27 -26.65
C ASN A 178 -10.12 10.32 -25.52
N GLY A 179 -10.65 10.88 -24.44
CA GLY A 179 -11.09 10.14 -23.26
C GLY A 179 -9.91 9.54 -22.46
N ILE A 180 -10.24 8.80 -21.43
CA ILE A 180 -9.24 8.27 -20.48
C ILE A 180 -8.15 7.46 -21.19
N SER A 181 -8.56 6.51 -22.04
CA SER A 181 -7.62 5.62 -22.74
C SER A 181 -6.75 6.36 -23.75
N GLY A 182 -7.32 7.30 -24.51
CA GLY A 182 -6.58 8.09 -25.49
C GLY A 182 -5.55 9.02 -24.83
N ASN A 183 -5.93 9.65 -23.72
CA ASN A 183 -5.04 10.52 -22.95
C ASN A 183 -3.93 9.72 -22.24
N LEU A 184 -4.25 8.52 -21.70
CA LEU A 184 -3.24 7.61 -21.17
C LEU A 184 -2.25 7.15 -22.24
N ASN A 185 -2.72 6.86 -23.45
CA ASN A 185 -1.85 6.52 -24.56
C ASN A 185 -0.93 7.69 -24.97
N ALA A 186 -1.41 8.95 -24.83
CA ALA A 186 -0.57 10.11 -25.07
C ALA A 186 0.57 10.23 -24.04
N SER A 187 0.30 9.93 -22.78
CA SER A 187 1.31 9.85 -21.73
C SER A 187 2.25 8.64 -21.95
N LEU A 188 1.71 7.48 -22.29
CA LEU A 188 2.49 6.26 -22.55
C LEU A 188 3.53 6.43 -23.67
N LYS A 189 3.25 7.28 -24.67
CA LYS A 189 4.21 7.60 -25.73
C LYS A 189 5.46 8.33 -25.24
N LEU A 190 5.45 8.89 -24.03
CA LEU A 190 6.61 9.51 -23.39
C LEU A 190 7.45 8.51 -22.59
N ALA A 191 6.92 7.31 -22.34
CA ALA A 191 7.55 6.30 -21.52
C ALA A 191 8.76 5.69 -22.24
N MET A 192 9.90 5.64 -21.55
CA MET A 192 11.14 5.04 -22.01
C MET A 192 11.61 3.90 -21.12
N GLY A 193 10.89 3.64 -20.01
CA GLY A 193 11.25 2.62 -19.02
C GLY A 193 10.93 1.21 -19.47
N GLU A 194 11.59 0.27 -18.84
CA GLU A 194 11.35 -1.17 -19.03
C GLU A 194 10.02 -1.59 -18.39
N TYR A 195 9.57 -0.86 -17.38
CA TYR A 195 8.29 -1.06 -16.71
C TYR A 195 7.44 0.20 -16.75
N VAL A 196 6.13 -0.01 -16.78
CA VAL A 196 5.16 1.08 -16.79
C VAL A 196 4.24 0.93 -15.58
N LEU A 197 4.12 2.01 -14.81
CA LEU A 197 3.16 2.16 -13.72
C LEU A 197 2.09 3.17 -14.15
N PHE A 198 0.81 2.76 -14.10
CA PHE A 198 -0.31 3.68 -14.30
C PHE A 198 -0.67 4.32 -12.95
N ALA A 199 -0.62 5.64 -12.89
CA ALA A 199 -0.89 6.41 -11.69
C ALA A 199 -2.01 7.42 -11.91
N GLY A 200 -2.87 7.57 -10.90
CA GLY A 200 -3.89 8.61 -10.88
C GLY A 200 -3.33 9.92 -10.31
N GLN A 201 -3.82 11.06 -10.82
CA GLN A 201 -3.44 12.39 -10.32
C GLN A 201 -3.86 12.66 -8.87
N GLU A 202 -4.66 11.76 -8.29
CA GLU A 202 -5.19 11.88 -6.91
C GLU A 202 -4.44 11.00 -5.90
N ILE A 203 -3.53 10.15 -6.39
CA ILE A 203 -2.81 9.19 -5.56
C ILE A 203 -1.46 9.79 -5.18
N ILE A 204 -1.27 10.00 -3.88
CA ILE A 204 0.01 10.41 -3.30
C ILE A 204 0.70 9.14 -2.81
N PRO A 205 1.79 8.68 -3.48
CA PRO A 205 2.49 7.47 -3.05
C PRO A 205 3.28 7.71 -1.77
N GLU A 206 3.41 6.66 -0.96
CA GLU A 206 4.38 6.66 0.15
C GLU A 206 5.81 6.61 -0.40
N PRO A 207 6.82 7.09 0.36
CA PRO A 207 8.19 7.22 -0.14
C PRO A 207 8.89 5.91 -0.53
N ASP A 208 8.34 4.77 -0.18
CA ASP A 208 8.91 3.42 -0.42
C ASP A 208 7.97 2.49 -1.21
N GLN A 209 7.08 3.09 -1.97
CA GLN A 209 6.20 2.35 -2.90
C GLN A 209 6.88 2.02 -4.22
#